data_9f508561d3d513a9ffb7d883187bad7c
#
_entry.id   9f508561d3d513a9ffb7d883187bad7c
#
_cell.length_a   1.000
_cell.length_b   1.000
_cell.length_c   1.000
_cell.angle_alpha   90.00
_cell.angle_beta   90.00
_cell.angle_gamma   90.00
#
_symmetry.space_group_name_H-M   'P 1'
#
loop_
_entity.id
_entity.type
_entity.pdbx_description
1 polymer ?
#
loop_
_entity_poly.entity_id
_entity_poly.type
_entity_poly.pdbx_seq_one_letter_code
_entity_poly.pdbx_strand_id
1 'polypeptide(L)'
;MYKSKLIVALALVSSSILLGQNNFTLTSSNLSGQATITEEFNGFGCVGENMSPALSWENAPEGTKSFAITMYDPDAPTGSGWWHWVVFDIPSNVSELVQNAGNPEALLAPTEAIQALTSYGTEGYGGPCPPSGHGIHKYIITVYALKTETLGLDKTINPAIVGYYLWNNTLAKSSLIAYYEKK
;
A
#
# COMPACT_ATOMS: atom_id res chain seq x y z
N MET A 1 75.38 -18.59 -12.08
CA MET A 1 74.52 -18.68 -10.89
C MET A 1 73.39 -17.67 -10.98
N TYR A 2 72.19 -18.15 -11.37
CA TYR A 2 70.98 -17.32 -11.43
C TYR A 2 70.18 -17.47 -10.13
N LYS A 3 70.06 -16.38 -9.38
CA LYS A 3 69.22 -16.38 -8.16
C LYS A 3 67.78 -16.03 -8.58
N SER A 4 66.89 -17.03 -8.56
CA SER A 4 65.47 -16.85 -8.78
C SER A 4 64.86 -16.17 -7.55
N LYS A 5 64.27 -14.99 -7.71
CA LYS A 5 63.47 -14.30 -6.67
C LYS A 5 62.02 -14.78 -6.77
N LEU A 6 61.55 -15.51 -5.76
CA LEU A 6 60.19 -15.93 -5.60
C LEU A 6 59.37 -14.70 -5.13
N ILE A 7 58.47 -14.19 -5.96
CA ILE A 7 57.49 -13.15 -5.59
C ILE A 7 56.23 -13.87 -5.10
N VAL A 8 55.98 -13.80 -3.79
CA VAL A 8 54.73 -14.27 -3.22
C VAL A 8 53.69 -13.14 -3.34
N ALA A 9 52.75 -13.30 -4.25
CA ALA A 9 51.59 -12.39 -4.36
C ALA A 9 50.56 -12.75 -3.29
N LEU A 10 50.41 -11.86 -2.28
CA LEU A 10 49.39 -11.97 -1.24
C LEU A 10 48.02 -11.49 -1.84
N ALA A 11 47.15 -12.42 -2.17
CA ALA A 11 45.80 -12.09 -2.61
C ALA A 11 44.94 -11.69 -1.41
N LEU A 12 44.61 -10.40 -1.28
CA LEU A 12 43.64 -9.88 -0.34
C LEU A 12 42.23 -10.27 -0.83
N VAL A 13 41.63 -11.27 -0.22
CA VAL A 13 40.22 -11.63 -0.41
C VAL A 13 39.37 -10.64 0.39
N SER A 14 38.83 -9.64 -0.30
CA SER A 14 37.83 -8.73 0.27
C SER A 14 36.50 -9.48 0.41
N SER A 15 36.19 -9.92 1.62
CA SER A 15 34.88 -10.46 1.96
C SER A 15 33.87 -9.30 1.98
N SER A 16 33.12 -9.12 0.88
CA SER A 16 31.95 -8.25 0.86
C SER A 16 30.88 -8.90 1.74
N ILE A 17 30.62 -8.35 2.91
CA ILE A 17 29.46 -8.72 3.73
C ILE A 17 28.25 -8.18 2.95
N LEU A 18 27.50 -9.06 2.29
CA LEU A 18 26.17 -8.75 1.81
C LEU A 18 25.29 -8.59 3.08
N LEU A 19 25.15 -7.36 3.53
CA LEU A 19 24.07 -7.00 4.46
C LEU A 19 22.76 -7.22 3.68
N GLY A 20 22.04 -8.27 4.05
CA GLY A 20 20.71 -8.52 3.48
C GLY A 20 19.85 -7.26 3.72
N GLN A 21 19.51 -6.57 2.65
CA GLN A 21 18.57 -5.45 2.72
C GLN A 21 17.23 -6.02 3.16
N ASN A 22 16.76 -5.63 4.35
CA ASN A 22 15.41 -6.01 4.77
C ASN A 22 14.42 -5.45 3.74
N ASN A 23 13.57 -6.31 3.21
CA ASN A 23 12.57 -5.91 2.22
C ASN A 23 11.54 -4.95 2.85
N PHE A 24 11.11 -3.94 2.09
CA PHE A 24 9.97 -3.13 2.45
C PHE A 24 8.72 -4.02 2.52
N THR A 25 8.05 -4.06 3.66
CA THR A 25 6.94 -4.98 3.96
C THR A 25 5.68 -4.24 4.35
N LEU A 26 4.53 -4.84 4.05
CA LEU A 26 3.20 -4.42 4.49
C LEU A 26 2.53 -5.59 5.19
N THR A 27 1.97 -5.34 6.37
CA THR A 27 1.22 -6.31 7.16
C THR A 27 -0.09 -5.72 7.67
N SER A 28 -0.99 -6.57 8.11
CA SER A 28 -2.21 -6.18 8.82
C SER A 28 -2.43 -7.10 10.01
N SER A 29 -2.80 -6.54 11.15
CA SER A 29 -3.07 -7.32 12.37
C SER A 29 -4.47 -7.93 12.40
N ASN A 30 -5.39 -7.41 11.58
CA ASN A 30 -6.80 -7.83 11.57
C ASN A 30 -7.29 -8.32 10.20
N LEU A 31 -6.44 -8.34 9.17
CA LEU A 31 -6.76 -8.83 7.83
C LEU A 31 -5.83 -10.00 7.48
N SER A 32 -6.32 -11.23 7.62
CA SER A 32 -5.57 -12.46 7.42
C SER A 32 -5.81 -13.07 6.03
N GLY A 33 -5.68 -12.26 4.97
CA GLY A 33 -5.87 -12.70 3.59
C GLY A 33 -7.33 -12.82 3.14
N GLN A 34 -8.30 -12.59 4.03
CA GLN A 34 -9.73 -12.58 3.72
C GLN A 34 -10.40 -11.42 4.45
N ALA A 35 -11.16 -10.60 3.73
CA ALA A 35 -12.02 -9.59 4.32
C ALA A 35 -13.28 -10.24 4.91
N THR A 36 -13.87 -9.58 5.89
CA THR A 36 -15.05 -10.03 6.64
C THR A 36 -16.16 -8.97 6.56
N ILE A 37 -17.24 -9.18 7.32
CA ILE A 37 -18.31 -8.19 7.48
C ILE A 37 -17.78 -6.85 8.05
N THR A 38 -16.70 -6.89 8.80
CA THR A 38 -16.06 -5.69 9.36
C THR A 38 -15.52 -4.77 8.27
N GLU A 39 -14.86 -5.34 7.27
CA GLU A 39 -14.30 -4.58 6.15
C GLU A 39 -15.33 -4.33 5.03
N GLU A 40 -16.40 -5.14 4.94
CA GLU A 40 -17.42 -5.02 3.89
C GLU A 40 -18.04 -3.62 3.86
N PHE A 41 -18.34 -3.14 2.65
CA PHE A 41 -19.01 -1.85 2.42
C PHE A 41 -20.42 -1.84 3.04
N ASN A 42 -20.88 -0.66 3.43
CA ASN A 42 -22.20 -0.44 4.03
C ASN A 42 -23.22 0.21 3.06
N GLY A 43 -23.03 0.01 1.79
CA GLY A 43 -23.88 0.54 0.71
C GLY A 43 -23.94 -0.40 -0.49
N PHE A 44 -24.61 0.00 -1.55
CA PHE A 44 -24.81 -0.80 -2.79
C PHE A 44 -25.38 -2.20 -2.53
N GLY A 45 -26.22 -2.34 -1.48
CA GLY A 45 -26.80 -3.62 -1.09
C GLY A 45 -25.88 -4.51 -0.27
N CYS A 46 -24.73 -4.00 0.18
CA CYS A 46 -23.90 -4.59 1.23
C CYS A 46 -24.24 -3.96 2.58
N VAL A 47 -24.02 -4.69 3.67
CA VAL A 47 -24.46 -4.33 5.02
C VAL A 47 -23.33 -4.42 6.04
N GLY A 48 -22.07 -4.33 5.58
CA GLY A 48 -20.88 -4.39 6.40
C GLY A 48 -20.69 -3.19 7.32
N GLU A 49 -19.62 -3.22 8.11
CA GLU A 49 -19.25 -2.14 9.04
C GLU A 49 -18.41 -1.06 8.34
N ASN A 50 -17.91 -1.33 7.14
CA ASN A 50 -17.08 -0.42 6.33
C ASN A 50 -15.84 0.09 7.07
N MET A 51 -15.21 -0.73 7.90
CA MET A 51 -14.02 -0.37 8.66
C MET A 51 -12.76 -0.73 7.86
N SER A 52 -11.92 0.25 7.57
CA SER A 52 -10.62 -0.02 6.94
C SER A 52 -9.74 -0.88 7.85
N PRO A 53 -8.95 -1.83 7.30
CA PRO A 53 -8.05 -2.64 8.11
C PRO A 53 -6.94 -1.79 8.73
N ALA A 54 -6.41 -2.26 9.87
CA ALA A 54 -5.15 -1.77 10.39
C ALA A 54 -4.01 -2.20 9.48
N LEU A 55 -3.08 -1.30 9.17
CA LEU A 55 -1.95 -1.54 8.28
C LEU A 55 -0.67 -1.09 8.96
N SER A 56 0.39 -1.89 8.85
CA SER A 56 1.73 -1.54 9.33
C SER A 56 2.77 -1.87 8.27
N TRP A 57 3.79 -1.03 8.15
CA TRP A 57 4.87 -1.24 7.20
C TRP A 57 6.23 -0.98 7.81
N GLU A 58 7.23 -1.71 7.34
CA GLU A 58 8.59 -1.67 7.86
C GLU A 58 9.61 -1.65 6.72
N ASN A 59 10.84 -1.24 7.06
CA ASN A 59 11.99 -1.25 6.17
C ASN A 59 11.79 -0.39 4.90
N ALA A 60 11.17 0.77 5.05
CA ALA A 60 11.10 1.74 3.97
C ALA A 60 12.51 2.10 3.48
N PRO A 61 12.73 2.24 2.15
CA PRO A 61 14.06 2.56 1.62
C PRO A 61 14.52 3.95 2.06
N GLU A 62 15.83 4.12 2.10
CA GLU A 62 16.42 5.44 2.32
C GLU A 62 15.94 6.43 1.27
N GLY A 63 15.74 7.67 1.69
CA GLY A 63 15.19 8.74 0.82
C GLY A 63 13.66 8.78 0.76
N THR A 64 12.95 7.92 1.51
CA THR A 64 11.49 8.01 1.66
C THR A 64 11.11 9.30 2.39
N LYS A 65 10.24 10.08 1.77
CA LYS A 65 9.75 11.37 2.29
C LYS A 65 8.27 11.34 2.66
N SER A 66 7.48 10.47 2.04
CA SER A 66 6.09 10.23 2.40
C SER A 66 5.67 8.83 1.99
N PHE A 67 4.46 8.44 2.41
CA PHE A 67 3.83 7.21 1.97
C PHE A 67 2.47 7.48 1.33
N ALA A 68 2.00 6.50 0.56
CA ALA A 68 0.63 6.42 0.10
C ALA A 68 0.12 4.99 0.23
N ILE A 69 -1.19 4.82 0.37
CA ILE A 69 -1.86 3.53 0.37
C ILE A 69 -2.96 3.54 -0.66
N THR A 70 -3.09 2.44 -1.39
CA THR A 70 -4.23 2.18 -2.25
C THR A 70 -4.83 0.81 -1.95
N MET A 71 -6.15 0.68 -2.08
CA MET A 71 -6.84 -0.59 -2.17
C MET A 71 -7.62 -0.64 -3.49
N TYR A 72 -7.35 -1.67 -4.28
CA TYR A 72 -7.85 -1.78 -5.64
C TYR A 72 -8.36 -3.20 -5.92
N ASP A 73 -9.53 -3.29 -6.53
CA ASP A 73 -10.16 -4.52 -7.02
C ASP A 73 -10.06 -4.60 -8.55
N PRO A 74 -9.16 -5.42 -9.10
CA PRO A 74 -9.07 -5.63 -10.54
C PRO A 74 -10.17 -6.52 -11.11
N ASP A 75 -10.91 -7.26 -10.27
CA ASP A 75 -11.93 -8.22 -10.67
C ASP A 75 -13.33 -7.57 -10.78
N ALA A 76 -13.47 -6.31 -10.34
CA ALA A 76 -14.71 -5.57 -10.47
C ALA A 76 -15.19 -5.50 -11.94
N PRO A 77 -16.47 -5.78 -12.27
CA PRO A 77 -16.98 -5.83 -13.64
C PRO A 77 -17.24 -4.42 -14.21
N THR A 78 -16.18 -3.57 -14.24
CA THR A 78 -16.28 -2.16 -14.66
C THR A 78 -15.26 -1.94 -15.75
N GLY A 79 -14.87 -2.15 -16.61
CA GLY A 79 -13.84 -1.88 -17.63
C GLY A 79 -12.48 -1.37 -17.10
N SER A 80 -12.39 -0.94 -15.83
CA SER A 80 -11.17 -0.39 -15.23
C SER A 80 -10.91 -0.83 -13.79
N GLY A 81 -11.57 -1.91 -13.32
CA GLY A 81 -11.53 -2.30 -11.91
C GLY A 81 -12.21 -1.28 -10.99
N TRP A 82 -11.90 -1.33 -9.69
CA TRP A 82 -12.52 -0.45 -8.70
C TRP A 82 -11.53 -0.04 -7.62
N TRP A 83 -11.44 1.27 -7.37
CA TRP A 83 -10.62 1.84 -6.30
C TRP A 83 -11.46 1.94 -5.03
N HIS A 84 -11.01 1.25 -3.98
CA HIS A 84 -11.68 1.15 -2.69
C HIS A 84 -11.13 2.12 -1.65
N TRP A 85 -9.85 2.46 -1.73
CA TRP A 85 -9.19 3.39 -0.83
C TRP A 85 -8.00 4.01 -1.52
N VAL A 86 -7.84 5.32 -1.39
CA VAL A 86 -6.69 6.06 -1.91
C VAL A 86 -6.34 7.12 -0.88
N VAL A 87 -5.20 6.97 -0.23
CA VAL A 87 -4.67 7.94 0.72
C VAL A 87 -3.21 8.20 0.39
N PHE A 88 -2.80 9.45 0.38
CA PHE A 88 -1.44 9.88 0.04
C PHE A 88 -0.99 11.03 0.94
N ASP A 89 0.29 11.45 0.78
CA ASP A 89 0.95 12.44 1.61
C ASP A 89 0.99 12.05 3.11
N ILE A 90 1.06 10.72 3.38
CA ILE A 90 1.27 10.20 4.73
C ILE A 90 2.72 10.51 5.12
N PRO A 91 2.97 11.22 6.25
CA PRO A 91 4.33 11.62 6.66
C PRO A 91 5.30 10.43 6.80
N SER A 92 6.58 10.65 6.51
CA SER A 92 7.61 9.59 6.53
C SER A 92 7.92 9.03 7.92
N ASN A 93 7.53 9.69 8.98
CA ASN A 93 7.64 9.22 10.36
C ASN A 93 6.46 8.34 10.81
N VAL A 94 5.48 8.13 9.95
CA VAL A 94 4.35 7.22 10.17
C VAL A 94 4.69 5.86 9.57
N SER A 95 4.46 4.79 10.33
CA SER A 95 4.67 3.41 9.90
C SER A 95 3.44 2.52 10.06
N GLU A 96 2.30 3.11 10.41
CA GLU A 96 1.04 2.38 10.58
C GLU A 96 -0.18 3.28 10.36
N LEU A 97 -1.29 2.68 9.98
CA LEU A 97 -2.63 3.24 10.10
C LEU A 97 -3.47 2.28 10.95
N VAL A 98 -4.10 2.81 11.99
CA VAL A 98 -4.97 2.01 12.85
C VAL A 98 -6.24 1.59 12.11
N GLN A 99 -6.94 0.57 12.61
CA GLN A 99 -8.24 0.18 12.08
C GLN A 99 -9.19 1.38 12.05
N ASN A 100 -9.99 1.48 11.00
CA ASN A 100 -10.92 2.58 10.73
C ASN A 100 -10.26 3.94 10.40
N ALA A 101 -8.94 4.00 10.22
CA ALA A 101 -8.27 5.22 9.77
C ALA A 101 -8.73 5.69 8.37
N GLY A 102 -9.31 4.79 7.58
CA GLY A 102 -9.90 5.11 6.28
C GLY A 102 -11.23 5.86 6.34
N ASN A 103 -11.85 5.99 7.51
CA ASN A 103 -13.04 6.81 7.70
C ASN A 103 -12.63 8.27 7.96
N PRO A 104 -12.92 9.21 7.04
CA PRO A 104 -12.52 10.61 7.21
C PRO A 104 -13.15 11.29 8.45
N GLU A 105 -14.34 10.85 8.87
CA GLU A 105 -15.04 11.40 10.03
C GLU A 105 -14.43 10.94 11.36
N ALA A 106 -13.73 9.80 11.36
CA ALA A 106 -13.08 9.26 12.55
C ALA A 106 -11.81 10.04 12.96
N LEU A 107 -11.23 10.81 12.04
CA LEU A 107 -10.00 11.61 12.23
C LEU A 107 -8.83 10.80 12.81
N LEU A 108 -8.71 9.52 12.42
CA LEU A 108 -7.66 8.60 12.87
C LEU A 108 -6.45 8.55 11.93
N ALA A 109 -6.60 9.05 10.70
CA ALA A 109 -5.47 9.21 9.78
C ALA A 109 -4.58 10.39 10.20
N PRO A 110 -3.28 10.39 9.85
CA PRO A 110 -2.44 11.57 10.05
C PRO A 110 -3.06 12.83 9.43
N THR A 111 -2.94 13.96 10.11
CA THR A 111 -3.62 15.21 9.71
C THR A 111 -3.18 15.71 8.32
N GLU A 112 -1.94 15.43 7.95
CA GLU A 112 -1.36 15.81 6.65
C GLU A 112 -1.79 14.87 5.52
N ALA A 113 -2.26 13.65 5.86
CA ALA A 113 -2.65 12.66 4.87
C ALA A 113 -3.96 13.06 4.17
N ILE A 114 -3.98 12.94 2.86
CA ILE A 114 -5.14 13.25 2.03
C ILE A 114 -5.87 11.96 1.68
N GLN A 115 -7.08 11.81 2.17
CA GLN A 115 -8.00 10.75 1.77
C GLN A 115 -8.78 11.19 0.52
N ALA A 116 -8.44 10.60 -0.63
CA ALA A 116 -9.00 11.01 -1.90
C ALA A 116 -10.29 10.25 -2.25
N LEU A 117 -10.93 10.72 -3.32
CA LEU A 117 -12.07 10.05 -3.92
C LEU A 117 -11.71 8.61 -4.32
N THR A 118 -12.68 7.73 -4.14
CA THR A 118 -12.67 6.34 -4.61
C THR A 118 -13.58 6.18 -5.82
N SER A 119 -13.68 4.97 -6.36
CA SER A 119 -14.66 4.65 -7.39
C SER A 119 -16.11 4.70 -6.90
N TYR A 120 -16.33 4.73 -5.58
CA TYR A 120 -17.66 4.99 -4.99
C TYR A 120 -18.09 6.46 -5.12
N GLY A 121 -17.19 7.37 -5.51
CA GLY A 121 -17.47 8.81 -5.56
C GLY A 121 -17.41 9.49 -4.19
N THR A 122 -16.93 8.80 -3.18
CA THR A 122 -16.71 9.28 -1.81
C THR A 122 -15.25 9.25 -1.44
N GLU A 123 -14.84 10.11 -0.52
CA GLU A 123 -13.50 10.14 0.06
C GLU A 123 -13.33 9.02 1.10
N GLY A 124 -12.08 8.57 1.28
CA GLY A 124 -11.74 7.59 2.30
C GLY A 124 -11.96 6.14 1.86
N TYR A 125 -12.22 5.27 2.83
CA TYR A 125 -12.36 3.84 2.60
C TYR A 125 -13.78 3.46 2.21
N GLY A 126 -13.90 2.67 1.14
CA GLY A 126 -15.11 1.95 0.77
C GLY A 126 -14.78 0.46 0.65
N GLY A 127 -15.37 -0.35 1.51
CA GLY A 127 -15.04 -1.77 1.63
C GLY A 127 -15.43 -2.62 0.43
N PRO A 128 -15.09 -3.92 0.44
CA PRO A 128 -15.54 -4.90 -0.53
C PRO A 128 -17.05 -4.96 -0.64
N CYS A 129 -17.56 -4.98 -1.87
CA CYS A 129 -18.99 -5.23 -2.15
C CYS A 129 -19.13 -5.78 -3.58
N PRO A 130 -18.61 -7.00 -3.87
CA PRO A 130 -18.75 -7.59 -5.18
C PRO A 130 -20.22 -7.94 -5.46
N PRO A 131 -20.66 -7.99 -6.72
CA PRO A 131 -22.02 -8.43 -7.04
C PRO A 131 -22.27 -9.87 -6.54
N SER A 132 -23.46 -10.12 -5.98
CA SER A 132 -23.84 -11.47 -5.55
C SER A 132 -23.70 -12.48 -6.69
N GLY A 133 -23.06 -13.62 -6.40
CA GLY A 133 -22.83 -14.70 -7.37
C GLY A 133 -21.73 -14.42 -8.40
N HIS A 134 -21.01 -13.30 -8.31
CA HIS A 134 -19.87 -13.02 -9.20
C HIS A 134 -18.61 -13.81 -8.83
N GLY A 135 -18.61 -14.43 -7.65
CA GLY A 135 -17.48 -15.19 -7.13
C GLY A 135 -16.53 -14.35 -6.29
N ILE A 136 -15.35 -14.92 -6.04
CA ILE A 136 -14.32 -14.32 -5.18
C ILE A 136 -13.60 -13.20 -5.94
N HIS A 137 -13.57 -12.00 -5.35
CA HIS A 137 -12.74 -10.89 -5.80
C HIS A 137 -11.47 -10.79 -4.95
N LYS A 138 -10.38 -10.28 -5.53
CA LYS A 138 -9.15 -9.95 -4.83
C LYS A 138 -9.00 -8.45 -4.66
N TYR A 139 -8.71 -8.03 -3.45
CA TYR A 139 -8.50 -6.64 -3.08
C TYR A 139 -7.01 -6.47 -2.78
N ILE A 140 -6.32 -5.71 -3.64
CA ILE A 140 -4.88 -5.49 -3.54
C ILE A 140 -4.66 -4.21 -2.74
N ILE A 141 -4.14 -4.35 -1.52
CA ILE A 141 -3.76 -3.23 -0.67
C ILE A 141 -2.26 -3.01 -0.84
N THR A 142 -1.86 -1.83 -1.26
CA THR A 142 -0.46 -1.50 -1.54
C THR A 142 -0.03 -0.26 -0.78
N VAL A 143 1.09 -0.34 -0.07
CA VAL A 143 1.81 0.81 0.47
C VAL A 143 2.93 1.20 -0.49
N TYR A 144 3.07 2.49 -0.74
CA TYR A 144 4.12 3.08 -1.58
C TYR A 144 5.01 3.96 -0.72
N ALA A 145 6.32 3.76 -0.79
CA ALA A 145 7.33 4.66 -0.25
C ALA A 145 7.73 5.66 -1.33
N LEU A 146 7.53 6.97 -1.08
CA LEU A 146 7.65 8.02 -2.08
C LEU A 146 8.88 8.90 -1.85
N LYS A 147 9.53 9.35 -2.93
CA LYS A 147 10.67 10.27 -2.92
C LYS A 147 10.30 11.75 -2.74
N THR A 148 9.01 12.08 -2.65
CA THR A 148 8.46 13.43 -2.46
C THR A 148 7.69 13.52 -1.15
N GLU A 149 7.65 14.68 -0.53
CA GLU A 149 6.86 14.93 0.69
C GLU A 149 5.36 15.02 0.38
N THR A 150 5.03 15.57 -0.78
CA THR A 150 3.65 15.72 -1.25
C THR A 150 3.55 15.41 -2.74
N LEU A 151 2.41 14.88 -3.15
CA LEU A 151 2.05 14.71 -4.56
C LEU A 151 1.48 16.01 -5.16
N GLY A 152 1.09 16.98 -4.33
CA GLY A 152 0.49 18.24 -4.78
C GLY A 152 -0.89 18.05 -5.44
N LEU A 153 -1.63 17.02 -5.01
CA LEU A 153 -2.94 16.68 -5.56
C LEU A 153 -4.05 17.05 -4.58
N ASP A 154 -5.21 17.37 -5.13
CA ASP A 154 -6.44 17.60 -4.35
C ASP A 154 -7.16 16.26 -4.08
N LYS A 155 -7.92 16.20 -2.98
CA LYS A 155 -8.68 15.01 -2.59
C LYS A 155 -9.78 14.60 -3.59
N THR A 156 -10.24 15.52 -4.45
CA THR A 156 -11.25 15.26 -5.48
C THR A 156 -10.67 14.70 -6.77
N ILE A 157 -9.35 14.46 -6.82
CA ILE A 157 -8.65 13.91 -7.98
C ILE A 157 -9.15 12.49 -8.31
N ASN A 158 -9.20 12.17 -9.61
CA ASN A 158 -9.51 10.81 -10.04
C ASN A 158 -8.44 9.82 -9.56
N PRO A 159 -8.81 8.68 -8.94
CA PRO A 159 -7.88 7.68 -8.41
C PRO A 159 -6.84 7.19 -9.41
N ALA A 160 -7.20 7.04 -10.68
CA ALA A 160 -6.27 6.60 -11.71
C ALA A 160 -5.15 7.64 -11.97
N ILE A 161 -5.45 8.93 -11.80
CA ILE A 161 -4.44 10.01 -11.90
C ILE A 161 -3.50 9.93 -10.69
N VAL A 162 -4.00 9.65 -9.49
CA VAL A 162 -3.14 9.40 -8.33
C VAL A 162 -2.17 8.26 -8.65
N GLY A 163 -2.65 7.17 -9.25
CA GLY A 163 -1.82 6.05 -9.70
C GLY A 163 -0.65 6.47 -10.61
N TYR A 164 -0.87 7.41 -11.53
CA TYR A 164 0.20 7.97 -12.37
C TYR A 164 1.25 8.73 -11.57
N TYR A 165 0.83 9.55 -10.60
CA TYR A 165 1.76 10.27 -9.72
C TYR A 165 2.53 9.32 -8.80
N LEU A 166 1.88 8.27 -8.29
CA LEU A 166 2.53 7.22 -7.52
C LEU A 166 3.61 6.53 -8.36
N TRP A 167 3.30 6.12 -9.61
CA TRP A 167 4.27 5.50 -10.50
C TRP A 167 5.53 6.35 -10.68
N ASN A 168 5.39 7.68 -10.83
CA ASN A 168 6.52 8.60 -11.02
C ASN A 168 7.37 8.84 -9.77
N ASN A 169 6.81 8.64 -8.57
CA ASN A 169 7.43 9.03 -7.30
C ASN A 169 7.78 7.85 -6.38
N THR A 170 7.45 6.63 -6.74
CA THR A 170 7.69 5.44 -5.93
C THR A 170 9.17 5.04 -5.92
N LEU A 171 9.74 4.90 -4.72
CA LEU A 171 11.04 4.26 -4.46
C LEU A 171 10.88 2.75 -4.29
N ALA A 172 9.87 2.33 -3.53
CA ALA A 172 9.51 0.93 -3.31
C ALA A 172 8.02 0.83 -2.98
N LYS A 173 7.46 -0.38 -3.16
CA LYS A 173 6.11 -0.69 -2.76
C LYS A 173 6.03 -2.10 -2.19
N SER A 174 5.05 -2.32 -1.32
CA SER A 174 4.71 -3.63 -0.77
C SER A 174 3.20 -3.81 -0.79
N SER A 175 2.73 -5.04 -1.01
CA SER A 175 1.31 -5.30 -1.12
C SER A 175 0.91 -6.53 -0.32
N LEU A 176 -0.31 -6.50 0.19
CA LEU A 176 -1.04 -7.66 0.67
C LEU A 176 -2.33 -7.81 -0.14
N ILE A 177 -2.89 -9.02 -0.17
CA ILE A 177 -4.12 -9.31 -0.87
C ILE A 177 -5.13 -9.85 0.14
N ALA A 178 -6.34 -9.28 0.11
CA ALA A 178 -7.50 -9.82 0.78
C ALA A 178 -8.50 -10.34 -0.27
N TYR A 179 -9.17 -11.44 0.04
CA TYR A 179 -10.22 -11.99 -0.78
C TYR A 179 -11.57 -11.75 -0.12
N TYR A 180 -12.59 -11.54 -0.94
CA TYR A 180 -13.98 -11.42 -0.46
C TYR A 180 -14.96 -11.89 -1.53
N GLU A 181 -16.03 -12.56 -1.09
CA GLU A 181 -17.16 -12.98 -1.92
C GLU A 181 -18.45 -12.59 -1.20
N LYS A 182 -19.38 -11.98 -1.92
CA LYS A 182 -20.74 -11.75 -1.46
C LYS A 182 -21.60 -12.95 -1.86
N LYS A 183 -22.09 -13.69 -0.88
CA LYS A 183 -23.01 -14.82 -1.06
C LYS A 183 -24.43 -14.38 -1.41
#